data_3731b001f65f207e97997e56f4d3d204
#
_entry.id   3731b001f65f207e97997e56f4d3d204
#
_cell.length_a   1.000
_cell.length_b   1.000
_cell.length_c   1.000
_cell.angle_alpha   90.00
_cell.angle_beta   90.00
_cell.angle_gamma   90.00
#
_symmetry.space_group_name_H-M   'P 1'
#
loop_
_entity.id
_entity.type
_entity.pdbx_description
1 polymer ?
#
loop_
_entity_poly.entity_id
_entity_poly.type
_entity_poly.pdbx_seq_one_letter_code
_entity_poly.pdbx_strand_id
1 'polypeptide(L)'
;MENVDPLEIKKFESLASRWWDPNSEFKPLHEINPLRMNFISQQINLAGKSVVDVGCGGGILSEAMAHHGANVTAIDMAEASLSVARLHQLKSKLDIDYRNISAEQLAAESPQTFDVVCCLEMLEHVPDPSSIVEACFRMLKPGGIVFFSTINRNPKSYLFAVVGAEYLLNLIPKGTHDYARFIKPSELAAWCRDNELSLIKQCGMAYNPLTKKYSLEKNLDVNYLAAYSKDLESSAGL
;
A
#
# COMPACT_ATOMS: atom_id res chain seq x y z
N MET A 1 2.80 8.44 -21.28
CA MET A 1 3.87 7.53 -20.78
C MET A 1 3.28 6.80 -19.59
N GLU A 2 3.55 5.51 -19.43
CA GLU A 2 3.11 4.78 -18.24
C GLU A 2 3.81 5.35 -17.00
N ASN A 3 3.07 5.47 -15.91
CA ASN A 3 3.56 5.96 -14.62
C ASN A 3 4.31 4.84 -13.86
N VAL A 4 5.39 4.36 -14.48
CA VAL A 4 6.17 3.19 -14.05
C VAL A 4 7.65 3.49 -14.11
N ASP A 5 8.40 3.11 -13.06
CA ASP A 5 9.86 3.12 -13.06
C ASP A 5 10.39 1.71 -13.39
N PRO A 6 10.98 1.48 -14.58
CA PRO A 6 11.46 0.14 -14.98
C PRO A 6 12.57 -0.40 -14.07
N LEU A 7 13.33 0.47 -13.36
CA LEU A 7 14.38 0.04 -12.45
C LEU A 7 13.78 -0.50 -11.15
N GLU A 8 12.72 0.13 -10.64
CA GLU A 8 11.98 -0.37 -9.48
C GLU A 8 11.33 -1.73 -9.78
N ILE A 9 10.69 -1.87 -10.96
CA ILE A 9 10.12 -3.17 -11.37
C ILE A 9 11.17 -4.26 -11.38
N LYS A 10 12.31 -4.05 -12.06
CA LYS A 10 13.41 -5.03 -12.10
C LYS A 10 13.93 -5.40 -10.72
N LYS A 11 14.00 -4.44 -9.80
CA LYS A 11 14.41 -4.65 -8.41
C LYS A 11 13.45 -5.63 -7.72
N PHE A 12 12.14 -5.39 -7.77
CA PHE A 12 11.15 -6.28 -7.16
C PHE A 12 11.10 -7.65 -7.86
N GLU A 13 11.22 -7.72 -9.18
CA GLU A 13 11.30 -8.97 -9.90
C GLU A 13 12.49 -9.83 -9.47
N SER A 14 13.66 -9.24 -9.24
CA SER A 14 14.86 -9.95 -8.80
C SER A 14 14.72 -10.57 -7.40
N LEU A 15 13.84 -10.04 -6.59
CA LEU A 15 13.58 -10.46 -5.21
C LEU A 15 12.32 -11.34 -5.08
N ALA A 16 11.55 -11.49 -6.15
CA ALA A 16 10.20 -12.06 -6.11
C ALA A 16 10.12 -13.43 -5.41
N SER A 17 11.07 -14.34 -5.67
CA SER A 17 11.09 -15.68 -5.07
C SER A 17 11.17 -15.70 -3.53
N ARG A 18 11.50 -14.57 -2.91
CA ARG A 18 11.72 -14.44 -1.47
C ARG A 18 10.59 -13.76 -0.72
N TRP A 19 9.52 -13.34 -1.41
CA TRP A 19 8.39 -12.61 -0.81
C TRP A 19 7.80 -13.30 0.44
N TRP A 20 7.68 -14.62 0.41
CA TRP A 20 7.08 -15.40 1.50
C TRP A 20 8.10 -16.06 2.44
N ASP A 21 9.39 -15.75 2.29
CA ASP A 21 10.41 -16.12 3.27
C ASP A 21 10.43 -15.10 4.43
N PRO A 22 10.00 -15.46 5.64
CA PRO A 22 9.94 -14.55 6.78
C PRO A 22 11.32 -14.08 7.28
N ASN A 23 12.41 -14.63 6.74
CA ASN A 23 13.77 -14.23 7.07
C ASN A 23 14.44 -13.44 5.94
N SER A 24 13.73 -13.16 4.87
CA SER A 24 14.21 -12.37 3.73
C SER A 24 14.17 -10.87 4.02
N GLU A 25 14.54 -10.07 3.02
CA GLU A 25 14.37 -8.62 2.98
C GLU A 25 12.90 -8.17 3.11
N PHE A 26 11.94 -9.05 2.86
CA PHE A 26 10.50 -8.78 3.04
C PHE A 26 9.99 -9.06 4.46
N LYS A 27 10.87 -9.51 5.38
CA LYS A 27 10.52 -9.71 6.79
C LYS A 27 9.78 -8.51 7.41
N PRO A 28 10.21 -7.24 7.20
CA PRO A 28 9.48 -6.09 7.73
C PRO A 28 8.03 -6.04 7.27
N LEU A 29 7.73 -6.39 6.01
CA LEU A 29 6.37 -6.41 5.49
C LEU A 29 5.50 -7.45 6.21
N HIS A 30 6.04 -8.64 6.51
CA HIS A 30 5.33 -9.64 7.30
C HIS A 30 5.05 -9.16 8.74
N GLU A 31 6.03 -8.49 9.36
CA GLU A 31 5.91 -8.00 10.74
C GLU A 31 4.91 -6.83 10.87
N ILE A 32 4.82 -5.95 9.86
CA ILE A 32 3.89 -4.81 9.88
C ILE A 32 2.49 -5.15 9.36
N ASN A 33 2.32 -6.24 8.62
CA ASN A 33 1.04 -6.59 8.01
C ASN A 33 -0.12 -6.73 9.03
N PRO A 34 0.05 -7.34 10.22
CA PRO A 34 -0.97 -7.35 11.25
C PRO A 34 -1.39 -5.94 11.74
N LEU A 35 -0.46 -4.98 11.76
CA LEU A 35 -0.76 -3.59 12.13
C LEU A 35 -1.55 -2.88 11.04
N ARG A 36 -1.21 -3.12 9.76
CA ARG A 36 -1.97 -2.64 8.60
C ARG A 36 -3.41 -3.16 8.64
N MET A 37 -3.58 -4.46 8.82
CA MET A 37 -4.90 -5.08 8.94
C MET A 37 -5.70 -4.55 10.12
N ASN A 38 -5.06 -4.34 11.29
CA ASN A 38 -5.70 -3.71 12.44
C ASN A 38 -6.18 -2.29 12.14
N PHE A 39 -5.35 -1.48 11.47
CA PHE A 39 -5.73 -0.12 11.07
C PHE A 39 -6.92 -0.12 10.10
N ILE A 40 -6.91 -0.99 9.08
CA ILE A 40 -7.99 -1.14 8.10
C ILE A 40 -9.29 -1.59 8.79
N SER A 41 -9.22 -2.66 9.59
CA SER A 41 -10.39 -3.26 10.25
C SER A 41 -11.06 -2.36 11.28
N GLN A 42 -10.34 -1.36 11.81
CA GLN A 42 -10.92 -0.33 12.67
C GLN A 42 -11.80 0.66 11.91
N GLN A 43 -11.63 0.80 10.59
CA GLN A 43 -12.38 1.75 9.77
C GLN A 43 -13.53 1.06 9.02
N ILE A 44 -13.36 -0.20 8.63
CA ILE A 44 -14.35 -0.92 7.82
C ILE A 44 -14.29 -2.43 8.06
N ASN A 45 -15.46 -3.08 8.07
CA ASN A 45 -15.54 -4.54 8.01
C ASN A 45 -15.37 -5.00 6.55
N LEU A 46 -14.36 -5.82 6.28
CA LEU A 46 -14.01 -6.28 4.93
C LEU A 46 -14.89 -7.43 4.42
N ALA A 47 -15.65 -8.12 5.28
CA ALA A 47 -16.46 -9.28 4.89
C ALA A 47 -17.45 -8.92 3.75
N GLY A 48 -17.32 -9.60 2.61
CA GLY A 48 -18.14 -9.38 1.42
C GLY A 48 -17.84 -8.11 0.63
N LYS A 49 -16.85 -7.31 1.02
CA LYS A 49 -16.47 -6.08 0.32
C LYS A 49 -15.64 -6.38 -0.92
N SER A 50 -15.83 -5.58 -1.97
CA SER A 50 -14.95 -5.55 -3.14
C SER A 50 -13.75 -4.68 -2.79
N VAL A 51 -12.55 -5.27 -2.81
CA VAL A 51 -11.31 -4.61 -2.40
C VAL A 51 -10.29 -4.67 -3.53
N VAL A 52 -9.56 -3.57 -3.78
CA VAL A 52 -8.38 -3.62 -4.63
C VAL A 52 -7.11 -3.30 -3.83
N ASP A 53 -6.06 -4.11 -4.05
CA ASP A 53 -4.71 -3.93 -3.52
C ASP A 53 -3.80 -3.44 -4.65
N VAL A 54 -3.39 -2.18 -4.60
CA VAL A 54 -2.59 -1.49 -5.63
C VAL A 54 -1.12 -1.56 -5.24
N GLY A 55 -0.29 -2.16 -6.09
CA GLY A 55 1.10 -2.47 -5.79
C GLY A 55 1.20 -3.64 -4.81
N CYS A 56 0.47 -4.72 -5.09
CA CYS A 56 0.31 -5.84 -4.14
C CYS A 56 1.57 -6.68 -3.92
N GLY A 57 2.58 -6.56 -4.80
CA GLY A 57 3.79 -7.36 -4.75
C GLY A 57 3.51 -8.86 -4.73
N GLY A 58 4.05 -9.57 -3.77
CA GLY A 58 3.81 -11.02 -3.57
C GLY A 58 2.52 -11.37 -2.84
N GLY A 59 1.61 -10.40 -2.61
CA GLY A 59 0.25 -10.67 -2.12
C GLY A 59 0.08 -10.80 -0.61
N ILE A 60 1.02 -10.35 0.22
CA ILE A 60 0.96 -10.47 1.70
C ILE A 60 -0.29 -9.78 2.27
N LEU A 61 -0.57 -8.54 1.83
CA LEU A 61 -1.77 -7.81 2.28
C LEU A 61 -3.03 -8.37 1.62
N SER A 62 -2.96 -8.68 0.33
CA SER A 62 -4.08 -9.24 -0.43
C SER A 62 -4.63 -10.52 0.22
N GLU A 63 -3.76 -11.46 0.59
CA GLU A 63 -4.19 -12.70 1.28
C GLU A 63 -4.76 -12.41 2.67
N ALA A 64 -4.17 -11.46 3.42
CA ALA A 64 -4.71 -11.08 4.71
C ALA A 64 -6.13 -10.49 4.59
N MET A 65 -6.39 -9.65 3.59
CA MET A 65 -7.73 -9.10 3.34
C MET A 65 -8.73 -10.19 2.90
N ALA A 66 -8.30 -11.13 2.05
CA ALA A 66 -9.11 -12.27 1.64
C ALA A 66 -9.46 -13.17 2.83
N HIS A 67 -8.54 -13.43 3.76
CA HIS A 67 -8.82 -14.13 5.01
C HIS A 67 -9.86 -13.42 5.91
N HIS A 68 -9.99 -12.09 5.77
CA HIS A 68 -11.05 -11.32 6.43
C HIS A 68 -12.38 -11.29 5.63
N GLY A 69 -12.49 -12.12 4.59
CA GLY A 69 -13.71 -12.30 3.80
C GLY A 69 -13.92 -11.26 2.70
N ALA A 70 -12.89 -10.51 2.32
CA ALA A 70 -12.94 -9.59 1.18
C ALA A 70 -12.91 -10.35 -0.15
N ASN A 71 -13.57 -9.80 -1.18
CA ASN A 71 -13.38 -10.17 -2.57
C ASN A 71 -12.24 -9.30 -3.12
N VAL A 72 -11.05 -9.88 -3.27
CA VAL A 72 -9.83 -9.12 -3.54
C VAL A 72 -9.44 -9.19 -5.01
N THR A 73 -9.28 -8.03 -5.65
CA THR A 73 -8.48 -7.82 -6.85
C THR A 73 -7.13 -7.25 -6.44
N ALA A 74 -6.04 -7.76 -6.96
CA ALA A 74 -4.69 -7.33 -6.60
C ALA A 74 -3.87 -7.04 -7.85
N ILE A 75 -3.28 -5.86 -7.93
CA ILE A 75 -2.55 -5.41 -9.12
C ILE A 75 -1.12 -5.05 -8.81
N ASP A 76 -0.24 -5.40 -9.74
CA ASP A 76 1.17 -5.03 -9.69
C ASP A 76 1.76 -5.02 -11.10
N MET A 77 2.81 -4.23 -11.32
CA MET A 77 3.51 -4.19 -12.61
C MET A 77 4.67 -5.22 -12.70
N ALA A 78 5.10 -5.79 -11.56
CA ALA A 78 6.13 -6.83 -11.49
C ALA A 78 5.51 -8.23 -11.66
N GLU A 79 5.49 -8.76 -12.87
CA GLU A 79 4.88 -10.08 -13.16
C GLU A 79 5.52 -11.23 -12.36
N ALA A 80 6.82 -11.15 -12.08
CA ALA A 80 7.47 -12.16 -11.24
C ALA A 80 6.91 -12.16 -9.81
N SER A 81 6.58 -11.00 -9.22
CA SER A 81 5.93 -10.89 -7.91
C SER A 81 4.52 -11.48 -7.94
N LEU A 82 3.74 -11.16 -8.97
CA LEU A 82 2.40 -11.74 -9.17
C LEU A 82 2.43 -13.26 -9.35
N SER A 83 3.43 -13.78 -10.05
CA SER A 83 3.60 -15.23 -10.21
C SER A 83 3.81 -15.92 -8.87
N VAL A 84 4.59 -15.32 -7.96
CA VAL A 84 4.77 -15.83 -6.60
C VAL A 84 3.48 -15.71 -5.78
N ALA A 85 2.75 -14.60 -5.90
CA ALA A 85 1.46 -14.40 -5.24
C ALA A 85 0.43 -15.47 -5.68
N ARG A 86 0.31 -15.73 -6.99
CA ARG A 86 -0.57 -16.79 -7.55
C ARG A 86 -0.20 -18.19 -7.06
N LEU A 87 1.10 -18.48 -6.92
CA LEU A 87 1.55 -19.78 -6.37
C LEU A 87 1.23 -19.89 -4.87
N HIS A 88 1.38 -18.80 -4.10
CA HIS A 88 1.11 -18.83 -2.68
C HIS A 88 -0.38 -18.95 -2.38
N GLN A 89 -1.26 -18.28 -3.14
CA GLN A 89 -2.71 -18.42 -2.96
C GLN A 89 -3.22 -19.86 -3.19
N LEU A 90 -2.57 -20.66 -4.04
CA LEU A 90 -2.92 -22.07 -4.18
C LEU A 90 -2.66 -22.85 -2.87
N LYS A 91 -1.60 -22.49 -2.16
CA LYS A 91 -1.24 -23.08 -0.87
C LYS A 91 -2.20 -22.64 0.24
N SER A 92 -2.57 -21.35 0.27
CA SER A 92 -3.52 -20.78 1.23
C SER A 92 -4.99 -21.05 0.86
N LYS A 93 -5.27 -21.60 -0.34
CA LYS A 93 -6.62 -21.91 -0.84
C LYS A 93 -7.55 -20.69 -0.87
N LEU A 94 -6.98 -19.54 -1.21
CA LEU A 94 -7.71 -18.30 -1.39
C LEU A 94 -8.07 -18.10 -2.86
N ASP A 95 -9.08 -17.27 -3.14
CA ASP A 95 -9.46 -16.84 -4.48
C ASP A 95 -9.24 -15.32 -4.57
N ILE A 96 -8.13 -14.92 -5.21
CA ILE A 96 -7.71 -13.53 -5.40
C ILE A 96 -7.43 -13.33 -6.88
N ASP A 97 -8.00 -12.27 -7.44
CA ASP A 97 -7.80 -11.90 -8.84
C ASP A 97 -6.53 -11.07 -9.01
N TYR A 98 -5.41 -11.75 -9.29
CA TYR A 98 -4.11 -11.11 -9.52
C TYR A 98 -3.93 -10.69 -10.99
N ARG A 99 -3.76 -9.38 -11.24
CA ARG A 99 -3.62 -8.81 -12.59
C ARG A 99 -2.33 -8.01 -12.76
N ASN A 100 -1.65 -8.22 -13.89
CA ASN A 100 -0.52 -7.38 -14.30
C ASN A 100 -1.06 -6.19 -15.10
N ILE A 101 -1.41 -5.12 -14.38
CA ILE A 101 -2.03 -3.91 -14.92
C ILE A 101 -1.69 -2.71 -14.03
N SER A 102 -1.57 -1.51 -14.60
CA SER A 102 -1.37 -0.30 -13.81
C SER A 102 -2.64 0.17 -13.09
N ALA A 103 -2.47 1.00 -12.06
CA ALA A 103 -3.61 1.56 -11.33
C ALA A 103 -4.50 2.42 -12.24
N GLU A 104 -3.90 3.21 -13.13
CA GLU A 104 -4.60 4.08 -14.07
C GLU A 104 -5.40 3.27 -15.10
N GLN A 105 -4.84 2.16 -15.59
CA GLN A 105 -5.54 1.26 -16.51
C GLN A 105 -6.73 0.60 -15.81
N LEU A 106 -6.54 0.05 -14.60
CA LEU A 106 -7.63 -0.54 -13.84
C LEU A 106 -8.71 0.48 -13.51
N ALA A 107 -8.34 1.73 -13.17
CA ALA A 107 -9.30 2.81 -12.93
C ALA A 107 -10.13 3.18 -14.16
N ALA A 108 -9.58 3.00 -15.38
CA ALA A 108 -10.31 3.18 -16.62
C ALA A 108 -11.26 2.00 -16.91
N GLU A 109 -10.84 0.76 -16.59
CA GLU A 109 -11.64 -0.45 -16.81
C GLU A 109 -12.75 -0.63 -15.78
N SER A 110 -12.50 -0.21 -14.52
CA SER A 110 -13.36 -0.50 -13.37
C SER A 110 -13.59 0.73 -12.49
N PRO A 111 -14.17 1.83 -13.05
CA PRO A 111 -14.50 3.01 -12.25
C PRO A 111 -15.59 2.68 -11.24
N GLN A 112 -15.51 3.28 -10.04
CA GLN A 112 -16.51 3.16 -8.97
C GLN A 112 -16.91 1.70 -8.65
N THR A 113 -15.91 0.81 -8.64
CA THR A 113 -16.17 -0.64 -8.51
C THR A 113 -15.85 -1.17 -7.12
N PHE A 114 -14.92 -0.53 -6.40
CA PHE A 114 -14.40 -1.05 -5.15
C PHE A 114 -14.96 -0.29 -3.94
N ASP A 115 -15.33 -1.05 -2.91
CA ASP A 115 -15.69 -0.49 -1.58
C ASP A 115 -14.45 0.01 -0.85
N VAL A 116 -13.30 -0.65 -1.10
CA VAL A 116 -12.02 -0.35 -0.46
C VAL A 116 -10.90 -0.39 -1.50
N VAL A 117 -10.01 0.60 -1.42
CA VAL A 117 -8.74 0.64 -2.16
C VAL A 117 -7.61 0.65 -1.15
N CYS A 118 -6.63 -0.23 -1.28
CA CYS A 118 -5.39 -0.21 -0.52
C CYS A 118 -4.23 0.12 -1.47
N CYS A 119 -3.39 1.10 -1.12
CA CYS A 119 -2.17 1.46 -1.83
C CYS A 119 -1.09 1.72 -0.77
N LEU A 120 -0.42 0.63 -0.34
CA LEU A 120 0.48 0.65 0.81
C LEU A 120 1.93 0.41 0.39
N GLU A 121 2.84 1.32 0.78
CA GLU A 121 4.28 1.29 0.43
C GLU A 121 4.51 1.20 -1.10
N MET A 122 3.74 1.96 -1.88
CA MET A 122 3.82 1.95 -3.34
C MET A 122 4.07 3.33 -3.94
N LEU A 123 3.53 4.38 -3.33
CA LEU A 123 3.57 5.74 -3.87
C LEU A 123 4.99 6.28 -4.05
N GLU A 124 5.95 5.88 -3.21
CA GLU A 124 7.36 6.25 -3.30
C GLU A 124 8.12 5.57 -4.45
N HIS A 125 7.51 4.57 -5.10
CA HIS A 125 8.13 3.79 -6.17
C HIS A 125 7.71 4.22 -7.58
N VAL A 126 6.80 5.19 -7.69
CA VAL A 126 6.31 5.69 -8.99
C VAL A 126 6.82 7.09 -9.31
N PRO A 127 6.93 7.45 -10.60
CA PRO A 127 7.31 8.80 -11.03
C PRO A 127 6.31 9.89 -10.61
N ASP A 128 5.01 9.61 -10.67
CA ASP A 128 3.92 10.53 -10.32
C ASP A 128 2.94 9.89 -9.31
N PRO A 129 3.17 10.07 -8.01
CA PRO A 129 2.25 9.58 -6.98
C PRO A 129 0.84 10.19 -7.04
N SER A 130 0.70 11.42 -7.54
CA SER A 130 -0.60 12.09 -7.62
C SER A 130 -1.54 11.41 -8.60
N SER A 131 -1.03 10.88 -9.73
CA SER A 131 -1.77 10.07 -10.68
C SER A 131 -2.31 8.78 -10.06
N ILE A 132 -1.54 8.15 -9.16
CA ILE A 132 -2.01 6.96 -8.43
C ILE A 132 -3.13 7.32 -7.46
N VAL A 133 -3.03 8.45 -6.76
CA VAL A 133 -4.11 8.92 -5.86
C VAL A 133 -5.39 9.18 -6.65
N GLU A 134 -5.30 9.81 -7.82
CA GLU A 134 -6.45 10.00 -8.72
C GLU A 134 -7.03 8.65 -9.18
N ALA A 135 -6.19 7.70 -9.59
CA ALA A 135 -6.65 6.37 -10.00
C ALA A 135 -7.37 5.65 -8.86
N CYS A 136 -6.85 5.72 -7.62
CA CYS A 136 -7.50 5.17 -6.44
C CYS A 136 -8.88 5.80 -6.20
N PHE A 137 -9.00 7.14 -6.31
CA PHE A 137 -10.29 7.84 -6.20
C PHE A 137 -11.30 7.38 -7.26
N ARG A 138 -10.85 7.24 -8.52
CA ARG A 138 -11.71 6.81 -9.63
C ARG A 138 -12.24 5.40 -9.45
N MET A 139 -11.46 4.50 -8.88
CA MET A 139 -11.85 3.12 -8.58
C MET A 139 -12.85 3.00 -7.43
N LEU A 140 -12.85 3.96 -6.49
CA LEU A 140 -13.73 3.94 -5.32
C LEU A 140 -15.19 4.21 -5.68
N LYS A 141 -16.09 3.39 -5.12
CA LYS A 141 -17.52 3.71 -5.03
C LYS A 141 -17.74 4.98 -4.20
N PRO A 142 -18.85 5.71 -4.39
CA PRO A 142 -19.31 6.70 -3.41
C PRO A 142 -19.44 6.06 -2.03
N GLY A 143 -18.90 6.72 -0.99
CA GLY A 143 -18.81 6.18 0.37
C GLY A 143 -17.72 5.14 0.59
N GLY A 144 -16.91 4.82 -0.42
CA GLY A 144 -15.76 3.92 -0.30
C GLY A 144 -14.60 4.54 0.45
N ILE A 145 -13.67 3.69 0.91
CA ILE A 145 -12.51 4.10 1.71
C ILE A 145 -11.21 3.70 1.00
N VAL A 146 -10.26 4.64 0.92
CA VAL A 146 -8.90 4.35 0.47
C VAL A 146 -7.92 4.42 1.65
N PHE A 147 -6.99 3.48 1.66
CA PHE A 147 -5.89 3.40 2.60
C PHE A 147 -4.56 3.63 1.87
N PHE A 148 -3.76 4.55 2.39
CA PHE A 148 -2.40 4.81 1.92
C PHE A 148 -1.40 4.55 3.04
N SER A 149 -0.21 4.09 2.69
CA SER A 149 0.97 4.17 3.56
C SER A 149 2.21 4.49 2.75
N THR A 150 3.12 5.22 3.36
CA THR A 150 4.41 5.57 2.79
C THR A 150 5.36 6.14 3.86
N ILE A 151 6.59 6.44 3.47
CA ILE A 151 7.61 7.02 4.35
C ILE A 151 7.55 8.55 4.27
N ASN A 152 7.51 9.21 5.43
CA ASN A 152 7.49 10.66 5.52
C ASN A 152 8.84 11.29 5.12
N ARG A 153 8.84 12.35 4.34
CA ARG A 153 10.04 13.08 3.94
C ARG A 153 10.47 14.11 4.98
N ASN A 154 11.32 13.70 5.92
CA ASN A 154 11.96 14.58 6.92
C ASN A 154 13.32 14.00 7.37
N PRO A 155 14.17 14.79 8.09
CA PRO A 155 15.49 14.32 8.52
C PRO A 155 15.45 13.09 9.44
N LYS A 156 14.38 12.94 10.24
CA LYS A 156 14.22 11.81 11.16
C LYS A 156 13.96 10.51 10.37
N SER A 157 13.08 10.55 9.38
CA SER A 157 12.82 9.38 8.54
C SER A 157 14.05 8.97 7.73
N TYR A 158 14.83 9.94 7.24
CA TYR A 158 16.12 9.64 6.61
C TYR A 158 17.05 8.89 7.55
N LEU A 159 17.18 9.36 8.79
CA LEU A 159 18.04 8.72 9.78
C LEU A 159 17.58 7.29 10.12
N PHE A 160 16.28 7.08 10.28
CA PHE A 160 15.75 5.79 10.70
C PHE A 160 15.51 4.82 9.55
N ALA A 161 14.93 5.25 8.43
CA ALA A 161 14.62 4.39 7.31
C ALA A 161 15.85 4.09 6.45
N VAL A 162 16.69 5.10 6.17
CA VAL A 162 17.88 4.92 5.33
C VAL A 162 19.07 4.49 6.18
N VAL A 163 19.52 5.34 7.12
CA VAL A 163 20.75 5.05 7.90
C VAL A 163 20.53 3.91 8.88
N GLY A 164 19.39 3.90 9.59
CA GLY A 164 19.09 2.87 10.59
C GLY A 164 18.80 1.52 9.96
N ALA A 165 17.83 1.43 9.07
CA ALA A 165 17.38 0.15 8.51
C ALA A 165 18.36 -0.45 7.50
N GLU A 166 18.95 0.39 6.63
CA GLU A 166 19.82 -0.08 5.56
C GLU A 166 21.29 -0.28 6.00
N TYR A 167 21.84 0.61 6.84
CA TYR A 167 23.26 0.61 7.16
C TYR A 167 23.61 0.07 8.55
N LEU A 168 22.79 0.35 9.58
CA LEU A 168 23.10 -0.06 10.94
C LEU A 168 22.49 -1.42 11.31
N LEU A 169 21.23 -1.66 10.93
CA LEU A 169 20.50 -2.86 11.32
C LEU A 169 20.47 -3.92 10.21
N ASN A 170 20.85 -3.56 8.98
CA ASN A 170 20.79 -4.44 7.79
C ASN A 170 19.42 -5.16 7.66
N LEU A 171 18.33 -4.46 8.00
CA LEU A 171 16.97 -5.01 7.91
C LEU A 171 16.50 -5.11 6.46
N ILE A 172 17.02 -4.22 5.61
CA ILE A 172 16.69 -4.13 4.18
C ILE A 172 17.96 -3.84 3.38
N PRO A 173 18.03 -4.18 2.09
CA PRO A 173 19.18 -3.90 1.24
C PRO A 173 19.51 -2.41 1.15
N LYS A 174 20.80 -2.08 1.02
CA LYS A 174 21.26 -0.70 0.81
C LYS A 174 20.72 -0.15 -0.49
N GLY A 175 20.28 1.13 -0.48
CA GLY A 175 19.70 1.79 -1.65
C GLY A 175 18.25 1.38 -1.92
N THR A 176 17.58 0.78 -0.94
CA THR A 176 16.15 0.46 -1.06
C THR A 176 15.31 1.72 -1.12
N HIS A 177 15.71 2.77 -0.39
CA HIS A 177 14.95 4.01 -0.29
C HIS A 177 15.69 5.20 -0.89
N ASP A 178 15.02 5.93 -1.78
CA ASP A 178 15.42 7.25 -2.23
C ASP A 178 14.67 8.31 -1.43
N TYR A 179 15.40 9.06 -0.59
CA TYR A 179 14.81 10.11 0.25
C TYR A 179 14.03 11.18 -0.56
N ALA A 180 14.43 11.45 -1.79
CA ALA A 180 13.73 12.42 -2.64
C ALA A 180 12.31 11.97 -2.99
N ARG A 181 12.05 10.67 -2.97
CA ARG A 181 10.74 10.06 -3.28
C ARG A 181 9.84 9.88 -2.05
N PHE A 182 10.32 10.17 -0.85
CA PHE A 182 9.49 10.13 0.36
C PHE A 182 8.41 11.20 0.29
N ILE A 183 7.24 10.93 0.87
CA ILE A 183 6.04 11.75 0.71
C ILE A 183 5.62 12.32 2.06
N LYS A 184 5.53 13.64 2.16
CA LYS A 184 5.03 14.28 3.38
C LYS A 184 3.54 14.03 3.55
N PRO A 185 3.03 13.87 4.78
CA PRO A 185 1.58 13.79 5.03
C PRO A 185 0.79 14.96 4.42
N SER A 186 1.38 16.15 4.36
CA SER A 186 0.77 17.32 3.74
C SER A 186 0.65 17.25 2.22
N GLU A 187 1.60 16.58 1.55
CA GLU A 187 1.56 16.36 0.10
C GLU A 187 0.48 15.36 -0.26
N LEU A 188 0.45 14.21 0.42
CA LEU A 188 -0.61 13.22 0.26
C LEU A 188 -1.99 13.84 0.53
N ALA A 189 -2.12 14.62 1.63
CA ALA A 189 -3.36 15.31 1.95
C ALA A 189 -3.78 16.34 0.91
N ALA A 190 -2.84 17.00 0.20
CA ALA A 190 -3.15 17.88 -0.90
C ALA A 190 -3.72 17.10 -2.09
N TRP A 191 -3.04 16.05 -2.55
CA TRP A 191 -3.53 15.19 -3.63
C TRP A 191 -4.88 14.56 -3.33
N CYS A 192 -5.10 14.14 -2.08
CA CYS A 192 -6.41 13.62 -1.66
C CYS A 192 -7.52 14.69 -1.73
N ARG A 193 -7.25 15.91 -1.29
CA ARG A 193 -8.24 17.03 -1.38
C ARG A 193 -8.54 17.41 -2.83
N ASP A 194 -7.51 17.42 -3.70
CA ASP A 194 -7.68 17.73 -5.12
C ASP A 194 -8.57 16.69 -5.81
N ASN A 195 -8.69 15.48 -5.23
CA ASN A 195 -9.56 14.39 -5.66
C ASN A 195 -10.79 14.20 -4.74
N GLU A 196 -11.23 15.19 -4.01
CA GLU A 196 -12.45 15.14 -3.18
C GLU A 196 -12.46 13.99 -2.15
N LEU A 197 -11.29 13.59 -1.67
CA LEU A 197 -11.12 12.60 -0.61
C LEU A 197 -11.00 13.28 0.75
N SER A 198 -11.85 12.87 1.68
CA SER A 198 -11.91 13.41 3.05
C SER A 198 -11.14 12.52 4.03
N LEU A 199 -10.25 13.13 4.84
CA LEU A 199 -9.44 12.38 5.82
C LEU A 199 -10.32 11.80 6.93
N ILE A 200 -10.26 10.48 7.14
CA ILE A 200 -10.90 9.78 8.26
C ILE A 200 -9.92 9.67 9.44
N LYS A 201 -8.73 9.15 9.19
CA LYS A 201 -7.74 8.84 10.24
C LYS A 201 -6.34 8.72 9.66
N GLN A 202 -5.35 9.09 10.47
CA GLN A 202 -3.96 8.81 10.19
C GLN A 202 -3.23 8.36 11.47
N CYS A 203 -2.20 7.54 11.31
CA CYS A 203 -1.32 7.15 12.40
C CYS A 203 0.09 6.86 11.86
N GLY A 204 1.08 6.99 12.72
CA GLY A 204 2.43 6.58 12.43
C GLY A 204 2.65 5.09 12.73
N MET A 205 3.72 4.55 12.17
CA MET A 205 4.21 3.22 12.45
C MET A 205 5.69 3.32 12.87
N ALA A 206 6.00 2.87 14.08
CA ALA A 206 7.34 2.94 14.65
C ALA A 206 7.92 1.55 14.90
N TYR A 207 9.23 1.42 14.69
CA TYR A 207 10.01 0.26 15.08
C TYR A 207 10.78 0.55 16.36
N ASN A 208 10.66 -0.32 17.36
CA ASN A 208 11.46 -0.25 18.59
C ASN A 208 12.65 -1.22 18.48
N PRO A 209 13.90 -0.71 18.37
CA PRO A 209 15.07 -1.57 18.19
C PRO A 209 15.42 -2.42 19.42
N LEU A 210 14.98 -2.04 20.63
CA LEU A 210 15.21 -2.81 21.86
C LEU A 210 14.30 -4.03 21.92
N THR A 211 13.02 -3.86 21.62
CA THR A 211 12.03 -4.96 21.63
C THR A 211 11.92 -5.68 20.28
N LYS A 212 12.49 -5.12 19.22
CA LYS A 212 12.39 -5.59 17.82
C LYS A 212 10.94 -5.72 17.35
N LYS A 213 10.07 -4.79 17.78
CA LYS A 213 8.65 -4.81 17.44
C LYS A 213 8.22 -3.50 16.79
N TYR A 214 7.28 -3.63 15.86
CA TYR A 214 6.55 -2.51 15.29
C TYR A 214 5.29 -2.20 16.11
N SER A 215 4.86 -0.94 16.12
CA SER A 215 3.64 -0.47 16.78
C SER A 215 3.04 0.72 16.04
N LEU A 216 1.70 0.87 16.13
CA LEU A 216 1.03 2.08 15.66
C LEU A 216 1.15 3.17 16.74
N GLU A 217 1.39 4.41 16.31
CA GLU A 217 1.53 5.57 17.19
C GLU A 217 0.88 6.83 16.58
N LYS A 218 0.80 7.92 17.36
CA LYS A 218 0.25 9.20 16.88
C LYS A 218 1.26 9.99 16.04
N ASN A 219 2.53 9.74 16.24
CA ASN A 219 3.60 10.47 15.55
C ASN A 219 3.80 9.94 14.13
N LEU A 220 3.76 10.82 13.12
CA LEU A 220 3.87 10.52 11.70
C LEU A 220 5.30 10.69 11.15
N ASP A 221 6.29 10.80 12.01
CA ASP A 221 7.63 11.25 11.60
C ASP A 221 8.37 10.28 10.67
N VAL A 222 8.14 8.96 10.75
CA VAL A 222 8.91 8.00 9.95
C VAL A 222 8.04 7.37 8.87
N ASN A 223 7.22 6.41 9.22
CA ASN A 223 6.26 5.79 8.32
C ASN A 223 4.85 6.10 8.83
N TYR A 224 3.89 6.28 7.93
CA TYR A 224 2.53 6.57 8.32
C TYR A 224 1.50 5.84 7.45
N LEU A 225 0.33 5.61 8.06
CA LEU A 225 -0.88 5.13 7.39
C LEU A 225 -1.93 6.24 7.45
N ALA A 226 -2.73 6.35 6.39
CA ALA A 226 -3.83 7.29 6.29
C ALA A 226 -5.03 6.63 5.62
N ALA A 227 -6.22 6.89 6.15
CA ALA A 227 -7.50 6.47 5.60
C ALA A 227 -8.29 7.70 5.15
N TYR A 228 -8.81 7.66 3.93
CA TYR A 228 -9.65 8.71 3.37
C TYR A 228 -10.94 8.09 2.84
N SER A 229 -12.06 8.84 2.92
CA SER A 229 -13.33 8.46 2.31
C SER A 229 -13.61 9.27 1.05
N LYS A 230 -14.24 8.65 0.08
CA LYS A 230 -14.94 9.33 -0.99
C LYS A 230 -16.35 9.69 -0.51
N ASP A 231 -16.73 10.94 -0.64
CA ASP A 231 -18.05 11.37 -0.21
C ASP A 231 -19.16 10.59 -0.95
N LEU A 232 -20.29 10.42 -0.29
CA LEU A 232 -21.49 9.95 -0.97
C LEU A 232 -21.86 11.01 -2.01
N GLU A 233 -22.18 10.60 -3.24
CA GLU A 233 -22.77 11.54 -4.19
C GLU A 233 -23.95 12.20 -3.49
N SER A 234 -23.88 13.52 -3.27
CA SER A 234 -25.03 14.25 -2.81
C SER A 234 -26.12 13.96 -3.85
N SER A 235 -27.22 13.35 -3.42
CA SER A 235 -28.44 13.26 -4.25
C SER A 235 -28.82 14.70 -4.59
N ALA A 236 -28.17 15.21 -5.64
CA ALA A 236 -28.47 16.52 -6.22
C ALA A 236 -29.90 16.44 -6.72
N GLY A 237 -30.75 17.12 -5.98
CA GLY A 237 -32.11 17.53 -6.20
C GLY A 237 -32.91 16.90 -7.36
N LEU A 238 -33.89 16.14 -7.00
CA LEU A 238 -35.14 16.07 -7.74
C LEU A 238 -35.87 17.42 -7.68
#